data_53f2ae30745663c4eb162195cce0d3d5
#
_entry.id   53f2ae30745663c4eb162195cce0d3d5
#
_cell.length_a   1.000
_cell.length_b   1.000
_cell.length_c   1.000
_cell.angle_alpha   90.00
_cell.angle_beta   90.00
_cell.angle_gamma   90.00
#
_symmetry.space_group_name_H-M   'P 1'
#
loop_
_entity.id
_entity.type
_entity.pdbx_description
1 polymer ?
#
loop_
_entity_poly.entity_id
_entity_poly.type
_entity_poly.pdbx_seq_one_letter_code
_entity_poly.pdbx_strand_id
1 'polypeptide(L)'
;MPLNARSLAFDVLDAVEHGGFADDLLRAKVIDAQEAHLASELVFGVLRHRAQLDFLIGHYSGRSNKLDKEVRNALRLGIYQLRYLDRIPAHAAVSTSVELVKRARKASAVGYVNAVLRKVNRDPVSYPTDAVALSMPDWVLDRWERKFGTVAAHAASAYFLSKPPVHQRGERQMDIGAQQIVPLLELAPNHRFLDVCAAPGNKTLQAAECGVEPVACDRSRKRLASIPVARRVQLDASLPLPFRPIFDRILVDAPCSGTGTFGRNPEIKWRVTPEEIARQAERQVQILAAAMAVLAPGGRLVYSTCSLEPEENEEVTGHFGDRILSQGYRLPGRDAGDGYFHAVLA
;
A
#
# COMPACT_ATOMS: atom_id res chain seq x y z
N MET A 1 -0.16 -7.36 31.53
CA MET A 1 0.18 -5.93 31.32
C MET A 1 -0.94 -5.30 30.51
N PRO A 2 -1.36 -4.07 30.81
CA PRO A 2 -2.29 -3.35 29.93
C PRO A 2 -1.68 -3.24 28.54
N LEU A 3 -2.52 -3.24 27.53
CA LEU A 3 -2.12 -3.10 26.13
C LEU A 3 -1.55 -1.68 25.95
N ASN A 4 -0.25 -1.56 25.69
CA ASN A 4 0.41 -0.29 25.37
C ASN A 4 0.87 -0.27 23.91
N ALA A 5 1.24 0.89 23.39
CA ALA A 5 1.66 1.07 22.02
C ALA A 5 2.70 0.05 21.53
N ARG A 6 3.70 -0.22 22.33
CA ARG A 6 4.81 -1.11 21.96
C ARG A 6 4.39 -2.58 21.93
N SER A 7 3.56 -3.00 22.90
CA SER A 7 3.03 -4.37 22.90
C SER A 7 2.05 -4.59 21.76
N LEU A 8 1.22 -3.60 21.47
CA LEU A 8 0.34 -3.64 20.30
C LEU A 8 1.14 -3.68 19.00
N ALA A 9 2.13 -2.81 18.84
CA ALA A 9 2.97 -2.80 17.65
C ALA A 9 3.69 -4.14 17.43
N PHE A 10 4.18 -4.76 18.50
CA PHE A 10 4.82 -6.06 18.44
C PHE A 10 3.85 -7.16 17.95
N ASP A 11 2.63 -7.20 18.51
CA ASP A 11 1.60 -8.17 18.11
C ASP A 11 1.13 -7.95 16.67
N VAL A 12 0.99 -6.69 16.25
CA VAL A 12 0.62 -6.35 14.87
C VAL A 12 1.71 -6.76 13.90
N LEU A 13 2.99 -6.49 14.20
CA LEU A 13 4.11 -6.92 13.34
C LEU A 13 4.16 -8.44 13.18
N ASP A 14 3.92 -9.20 14.25
CA ASP A 14 3.83 -10.66 14.15
C ASP A 14 2.64 -11.09 13.28
N ALA A 15 1.46 -10.52 13.47
CA ALA A 15 0.27 -10.82 12.66
C ALA A 15 0.44 -10.42 11.19
N VAL A 16 1.16 -9.32 10.92
CA VAL A 16 1.53 -8.90 9.57
C VAL A 16 2.40 -9.96 8.87
N GLU A 17 3.34 -10.60 9.55
CA GLU A 17 4.14 -11.70 8.97
C GLU A 17 3.29 -12.94 8.62
N HIS A 18 2.09 -13.08 9.22
CA HIS A 18 1.11 -14.13 8.92
C HIS A 18 0.00 -13.71 7.94
N GLY A 19 0.16 -12.59 7.24
CA GLY A 19 -0.75 -12.15 6.18
C GLY A 19 -1.75 -11.06 6.57
N GLY A 20 -1.78 -10.60 7.83
CA GLY A 20 -2.65 -9.49 8.26
C GLY A 20 -2.26 -8.15 7.62
N PHE A 21 -3.22 -7.25 7.39
CA PHE A 21 -2.94 -5.88 6.98
C PHE A 21 -2.76 -4.99 8.21
N ALA A 22 -1.70 -4.18 8.21
CA ALA A 22 -1.30 -3.39 9.38
C ALA A 22 -2.39 -2.41 9.83
N ASP A 23 -3.03 -1.70 8.89
CA ASP A 23 -4.08 -0.74 9.17
C ASP A 23 -5.33 -1.41 9.79
N ASP A 24 -5.79 -2.53 9.23
CA ASP A 24 -6.94 -3.28 9.75
C ASP A 24 -6.66 -3.83 11.16
N LEU A 25 -5.46 -4.35 11.39
CA LEU A 25 -5.05 -4.89 12.68
C LEU A 25 -4.96 -3.81 13.77
N LEU A 26 -4.47 -2.61 13.41
CA LEU A 26 -4.43 -1.48 14.32
C LEU A 26 -5.81 -0.97 14.66
N ARG A 27 -6.69 -0.80 13.67
CA ARG A 27 -8.08 -0.35 13.87
C ARG A 27 -8.94 -1.32 14.67
N ALA A 28 -8.64 -2.61 14.62
CA ALA A 28 -9.38 -3.64 15.36
C ALA A 28 -9.14 -3.58 16.90
N LYS A 29 -8.16 -2.78 17.36
CA LYS A 29 -7.80 -2.68 18.77
C LYS A 29 -8.21 -1.33 19.33
N VAL A 30 -8.96 -1.37 20.45
CA VAL A 30 -9.34 -0.16 21.19
C VAL A 30 -8.27 0.11 22.23
N ILE A 31 -7.54 1.20 22.05
CA ILE A 31 -6.55 1.73 23.00
C ILE A 31 -6.67 3.25 23.07
N ASP A 32 -6.03 3.87 24.04
CA ASP A 32 -5.94 5.34 24.13
C ASP A 32 -5.39 5.96 22.84
N ALA A 33 -5.88 7.15 22.46
CA ALA A 33 -5.52 7.81 21.21
C ALA A 33 -4.03 8.10 21.08
N GLN A 34 -3.34 8.46 22.17
CA GLN A 34 -1.91 8.72 22.18
C GLN A 34 -1.12 7.41 21.97
N GLU A 35 -1.53 6.34 22.62
CA GLU A 35 -0.97 5.00 22.45
C GLU A 35 -1.24 4.47 21.04
N ALA A 36 -2.42 4.71 20.47
CA ALA A 36 -2.78 4.33 19.10
C ALA A 36 -1.89 5.02 18.06
N HIS A 37 -1.62 6.33 18.26
CA HIS A 37 -0.73 7.07 17.38
C HIS A 37 0.71 6.53 17.43
N LEU A 38 1.24 6.26 18.62
CA LEU A 38 2.57 5.68 18.78
C LEU A 38 2.64 4.25 18.22
N ALA A 39 1.61 3.42 18.44
CA ALA A 39 1.55 2.07 17.88
C ALA A 39 1.59 2.09 16.34
N SER A 40 0.80 2.98 15.72
CA SER A 40 0.80 3.17 14.26
C SER A 40 2.17 3.63 13.75
N GLU A 41 2.80 4.61 14.42
CA GLU A 41 4.14 5.08 14.05
C GLU A 41 5.17 3.95 14.12
N LEU A 42 5.14 3.14 15.18
CA LEU A 42 6.04 2.02 15.36
C LEU A 42 5.84 0.92 14.29
N VAL A 43 4.59 0.54 14.02
CA VAL A 43 4.27 -0.51 13.02
C VAL A 43 4.69 -0.07 11.63
N PHE A 44 4.17 1.06 11.17
CA PHE A 44 4.45 1.54 9.81
C PHE A 44 5.91 1.94 9.63
N GLY A 45 6.53 2.53 10.66
CA GLY A 45 7.95 2.89 10.63
C GLY A 45 8.85 1.66 10.50
N VAL A 46 8.62 0.63 11.31
CA VAL A 46 9.37 -0.64 11.21
C VAL A 46 9.20 -1.28 9.84
N LEU A 47 7.98 -1.31 9.30
CA LEU A 47 7.71 -1.90 7.99
C LEU A 47 8.35 -1.09 6.83
N ARG A 48 8.34 0.24 6.90
CA ARG A 48 9.00 1.11 5.91
C ARG A 48 10.50 0.91 5.89
N HIS A 49 11.13 0.80 7.07
CA HIS A 49 12.58 0.71 7.23
C HIS A 49 13.09 -0.72 7.43
N ARG A 50 12.30 -1.74 7.13
CA ARG A 50 12.58 -3.13 7.50
C ARG A 50 13.97 -3.63 7.06
N ALA A 51 14.38 -3.39 5.80
CA ALA A 51 15.70 -3.85 5.34
C ALA A 51 16.85 -3.09 6.02
N GLN A 52 16.69 -1.78 6.23
CA GLN A 52 17.66 -1.00 7.02
C GLN A 52 17.78 -1.54 8.44
N LEU A 53 16.65 -1.82 9.10
CA LEU A 53 16.62 -2.34 10.47
C LEU A 53 17.23 -3.73 10.56
N ASP A 54 16.99 -4.61 9.60
CA ASP A 54 17.59 -5.95 9.54
C ASP A 54 19.11 -5.87 9.36
N PHE A 55 19.60 -4.97 8.50
CA PHE A 55 21.04 -4.70 8.38
C PHE A 55 21.62 -4.14 9.67
N LEU A 56 20.96 -3.18 10.33
CA LEU A 56 21.40 -2.58 11.59
C LEU A 56 21.47 -3.59 12.74
N ILE A 57 20.56 -4.58 12.77
CA ILE A 57 20.66 -5.70 13.74
C ILE A 57 22.01 -6.42 13.57
N GLY A 58 22.39 -6.76 12.34
CA GLY A 58 23.69 -7.38 12.04
C GLY A 58 24.87 -6.48 12.40
N HIS A 59 24.79 -5.20 12.01
CA HIS A 59 25.82 -4.19 12.25
C HIS A 59 26.14 -4.02 13.76
N TYR A 60 25.12 -3.86 14.61
CA TYR A 60 25.32 -3.67 16.05
C TYR A 60 25.60 -4.97 16.81
N SER A 61 25.12 -6.11 16.32
CA SER A 61 25.38 -7.40 16.96
C SER A 61 26.74 -7.98 16.62
N GLY A 62 27.33 -7.60 15.49
CA GLY A 62 28.53 -8.22 14.92
C GLY A 62 28.31 -9.66 14.45
N ARG A 63 27.06 -10.10 14.26
CA ARG A 63 26.69 -11.45 13.89
C ARG A 63 25.53 -11.44 12.88
N SER A 64 25.61 -12.28 11.87
CA SER A 64 24.53 -12.55 10.92
C SER A 64 23.75 -13.82 11.30
N ASN A 65 23.34 -13.95 12.56
CA ASN A 65 22.67 -15.14 13.04
C ASN A 65 21.20 -15.16 12.64
N LYS A 66 20.69 -16.36 12.34
CA LYS A 66 19.25 -16.59 12.17
C LYS A 66 18.57 -16.37 13.52
N LEU A 67 17.85 -15.25 13.64
CA LEU A 67 17.11 -14.90 14.85
C LEU A 67 15.67 -15.41 14.77
N ASP A 68 15.12 -15.80 15.91
CA ASP A 68 13.69 -16.00 16.04
C ASP A 68 12.95 -14.73 15.64
N LYS A 69 11.78 -14.86 15.01
CA LYS A 69 11.00 -13.72 14.51
C LYS A 69 10.64 -12.72 15.62
N GLU A 70 10.30 -13.21 16.80
CA GLU A 70 9.94 -12.39 17.95
C GLU A 70 11.12 -11.56 18.44
N VAL A 71 12.32 -12.16 18.48
CA VAL A 71 13.56 -11.46 18.85
C VAL A 71 13.90 -10.39 17.81
N ARG A 72 13.75 -10.72 16.53
CA ARG A 72 13.97 -9.78 15.42
C ARG A 72 13.00 -8.60 15.47
N ASN A 73 11.71 -8.85 15.69
CA ASN A 73 10.71 -7.79 15.77
C ASN A 73 10.92 -6.89 17.00
N ALA A 74 11.34 -7.44 18.14
CA ALA A 74 11.72 -6.65 19.31
C ALA A 74 12.95 -5.77 19.03
N LEU A 75 13.97 -6.28 18.33
CA LEU A 75 15.13 -5.51 17.91
C LEU A 75 14.78 -4.44 16.88
N ARG A 76 13.99 -4.76 15.86
CA ARG A 76 13.50 -3.77 14.89
C ARG A 76 12.77 -2.62 15.58
N LEU A 77 11.86 -2.91 16.50
CA LEU A 77 11.14 -1.90 17.31
C LEU A 77 12.09 -1.06 18.16
N GLY A 78 13.06 -1.71 18.82
CA GLY A 78 14.04 -1.00 19.63
C GLY A 78 14.94 -0.08 18.81
N ILE A 79 15.52 -0.58 17.72
CA ILE A 79 16.39 0.19 16.82
C ILE A 79 15.60 1.33 16.17
N TYR A 80 14.37 1.08 15.71
CA TYR A 80 13.53 2.13 15.13
C TYR A 80 13.30 3.27 16.11
N GLN A 81 12.94 2.98 17.37
CA GLN A 81 12.77 4.01 18.40
C GLN A 81 14.05 4.79 18.68
N LEU A 82 15.20 4.10 18.75
CA LEU A 82 16.48 4.73 19.09
C LEU A 82 17.04 5.63 17.97
N ARG A 83 16.84 5.25 16.71
CA ARG A 83 17.44 5.96 15.57
C ARG A 83 16.51 6.95 14.88
N TYR A 84 15.20 6.66 14.85
CA TYR A 84 14.25 7.40 14.01
C TYR A 84 13.22 8.23 14.82
N LEU A 85 13.12 8.02 16.15
CA LEU A 85 12.19 8.77 16.99
C LEU A 85 12.94 9.64 18.00
N ASP A 86 12.72 10.96 17.95
CA ASP A 86 13.47 11.91 18.82
C ASP A 86 12.91 12.00 20.24
N ARG A 87 11.62 11.72 20.42
CA ARG A 87 10.92 11.93 21.69
C ARG A 87 10.90 10.70 22.60
N ILE A 88 11.54 9.61 22.20
CA ILE A 88 11.58 8.38 22.99
C ILE A 88 12.89 8.30 23.79
N PRO A 89 12.82 8.25 25.15
CA PRO A 89 14.01 8.06 25.95
C PRO A 89 14.69 6.71 25.64
N ALA A 90 16.00 6.71 25.48
CA ALA A 90 16.75 5.50 25.09
C ALA A 90 16.52 4.34 26.08
N HIS A 91 16.52 4.61 27.41
CA HIS A 91 16.25 3.60 28.41
C HIS A 91 14.86 2.95 28.26
N ALA A 92 13.83 3.73 27.85
CA ALA A 92 12.48 3.22 27.64
C ALA A 92 12.42 2.32 26.39
N ALA A 93 13.09 2.67 25.30
CA ALA A 93 13.18 1.84 24.10
C ALA A 93 13.85 0.50 24.40
N VAL A 94 14.97 0.51 25.14
CA VAL A 94 15.71 -0.72 25.51
C VAL A 94 14.89 -1.59 26.46
N SER A 95 14.40 -1.03 27.58
CA SER A 95 13.68 -1.82 28.60
C SER A 95 12.41 -2.44 28.05
N THR A 96 11.62 -1.70 27.26
CA THR A 96 10.38 -2.23 26.67
C THR A 96 10.67 -3.33 25.64
N SER A 97 11.71 -3.21 24.81
CA SER A 97 12.08 -4.26 23.86
C SER A 97 12.50 -5.55 24.57
N VAL A 98 13.22 -5.44 25.68
CA VAL A 98 13.56 -6.58 26.55
C VAL A 98 12.30 -7.24 27.13
N GLU A 99 11.33 -6.46 27.60
CA GLU A 99 10.06 -6.99 28.10
C GLU A 99 9.23 -7.69 27.01
N LEU A 100 9.25 -7.19 25.77
CA LEU A 100 8.59 -7.88 24.64
C LEU A 100 9.18 -9.28 24.40
N VAL A 101 10.49 -9.42 24.47
CA VAL A 101 11.18 -10.71 24.33
C VAL A 101 10.82 -11.67 25.45
N LYS A 102 10.74 -11.19 26.71
CA LYS A 102 10.29 -12.01 27.84
C LYS A 102 8.84 -12.46 27.66
N ARG A 103 7.95 -11.54 27.24
CA ARG A 103 6.55 -11.83 26.95
C ARG A 103 6.40 -12.89 25.85
N ALA A 104 7.26 -12.86 24.84
CA ALA A 104 7.32 -13.85 23.76
C ALA A 104 7.93 -15.19 24.19
N ARG A 105 8.23 -15.39 25.50
CA ARG A 105 8.87 -16.60 26.05
C ARG A 105 10.25 -16.90 25.46
N LYS A 106 10.99 -15.88 25.04
CA LYS A 106 12.35 -15.97 24.50
C LYS A 106 13.38 -15.46 25.55
N ALA A 107 13.26 -15.93 26.79
CA ALA A 107 14.06 -15.43 27.93
C ALA A 107 15.57 -15.52 27.71
N SER A 108 16.06 -16.55 27.00
CA SER A 108 17.48 -16.71 26.66
C SER A 108 18.03 -15.57 25.78
N ALA A 109 17.17 -14.88 25.01
CA ALA A 109 17.57 -13.78 24.14
C ALA A 109 17.60 -12.41 24.84
N VAL A 110 17.15 -12.29 26.08
CA VAL A 110 17.06 -11.04 26.85
C VAL A 110 18.40 -10.31 26.92
N GLY A 111 19.46 -11.02 27.33
CA GLY A 111 20.82 -10.46 27.41
C GLY A 111 21.34 -9.97 26.06
N TYR A 112 21.06 -10.74 25.00
CA TYR A 112 21.44 -10.39 23.65
C TYR A 112 20.72 -9.12 23.15
N VAL A 113 19.39 -9.05 23.30
CA VAL A 113 18.61 -7.87 22.88
C VAL A 113 19.07 -6.61 23.62
N ASN A 114 19.28 -6.71 24.95
CA ASN A 114 19.78 -5.59 25.74
C ASN A 114 21.17 -5.14 25.28
N ALA A 115 22.09 -6.09 25.02
CA ALA A 115 23.46 -5.78 24.59
C ALA A 115 23.49 -5.13 23.20
N VAL A 116 22.66 -5.60 22.26
CA VAL A 116 22.56 -5.01 20.92
C VAL A 116 22.00 -3.60 20.99
N LEU A 117 20.86 -3.41 21.67
CA LEU A 117 20.20 -2.10 21.72
C LEU A 117 21.02 -1.03 22.43
N ARG A 118 21.85 -1.39 23.40
CA ARG A 118 22.76 -0.44 24.07
C ARG A 118 23.89 0.08 23.18
N LYS A 119 24.21 -0.60 22.08
CA LYS A 119 25.21 -0.15 21.10
C LYS A 119 24.63 0.78 20.05
N VAL A 120 23.30 0.83 19.93
CA VAL A 120 22.63 1.64 18.90
C VAL A 120 22.90 3.12 19.15
N ASN A 121 23.43 3.78 18.14
CA ASN A 121 23.67 5.22 18.09
C ASN A 121 23.03 5.81 16.82
N ARG A 122 23.15 7.11 16.61
CA ARG A 122 22.61 7.85 15.45
C ARG A 122 23.68 8.22 14.42
N ASP A 123 24.86 7.69 14.55
CA ASP A 123 25.94 7.94 13.60
C ASP A 123 25.53 7.46 12.19
N PRO A 124 25.95 8.14 11.12
CA PRO A 124 25.73 7.69 9.76
C PRO A 124 26.25 6.27 9.56
N VAL A 125 25.46 5.44 8.87
CA VAL A 125 25.83 4.06 8.55
C VAL A 125 25.77 3.90 7.04
N SER A 126 26.85 3.35 6.45
CA SER A 126 26.86 2.96 5.04
C SER A 126 26.15 1.63 4.88
N TYR A 127 25.13 1.60 4.03
CA TYR A 127 24.41 0.39 3.68
C TYR A 127 25.12 -0.34 2.54
N PRO A 128 25.04 -1.69 2.47
CA PRO A 128 25.78 -2.49 1.49
C PRO A 128 25.26 -2.34 0.05
N THR A 129 23.97 -2.04 -0.12
CA THR A 129 23.31 -1.86 -1.43
C THR A 129 22.28 -0.74 -1.34
N ASP A 130 21.92 -0.17 -2.51
CA ASP A 130 20.85 0.82 -2.61
C ASP A 130 19.51 0.25 -2.19
N ALA A 131 19.23 -1.02 -2.46
CA ALA A 131 18.00 -1.69 -2.01
C ALA A 131 17.90 -1.71 -0.47
N VAL A 132 18.98 -1.98 0.24
CA VAL A 132 19.00 -1.89 1.70
C VAL A 132 18.88 -0.44 2.15
N ALA A 133 19.60 0.50 1.54
CA ALA A 133 19.54 1.93 1.85
C ALA A 133 18.14 2.52 1.66
N LEU A 134 17.43 2.08 0.61
CA LEU A 134 16.07 2.48 0.28
C LEU A 134 15.00 1.59 0.92
N SER A 135 15.43 0.57 1.68
CA SER A 135 14.54 -0.43 2.31
C SER A 135 13.52 -1.02 1.34
N MET A 136 14.03 -1.48 0.20
CA MET A 136 13.28 -2.15 -0.87
C MET A 136 13.75 -3.60 -1.03
N PRO A 137 12.90 -4.53 -1.49
CA PRO A 137 13.38 -5.80 -2.02
C PRO A 137 14.23 -5.57 -3.27
N ASP A 138 15.37 -6.26 -3.39
CA ASP A 138 16.30 -6.10 -4.53
C ASP A 138 15.57 -6.26 -5.87
N TRP A 139 14.78 -7.31 -6.02
CA TRP A 139 14.08 -7.61 -7.27
C TRP A 139 13.05 -6.54 -7.68
N VAL A 140 12.42 -5.82 -6.72
CA VAL A 140 11.51 -4.71 -7.02
C VAL A 140 12.29 -3.50 -7.50
N LEU A 141 13.37 -3.16 -6.79
CA LEU A 141 14.21 -2.02 -7.16
C LEU A 141 14.80 -2.22 -8.56
N ASP A 142 15.38 -3.40 -8.85
CA ASP A 142 15.93 -3.76 -10.16
C ASP A 142 14.90 -3.65 -11.30
N ARG A 143 13.64 -4.03 -11.03
CA ARG A 143 12.55 -3.91 -12.00
C ARG A 143 12.22 -2.45 -12.29
N TRP A 144 12.10 -1.64 -11.23
CA TRP A 144 11.77 -0.24 -11.38
C TRP A 144 12.91 0.56 -12.01
N GLU A 145 14.17 0.23 -11.74
CA GLU A 145 15.32 0.82 -12.41
C GLU A 145 15.31 0.52 -13.92
N ARG A 146 15.00 -0.70 -14.30
CA ARG A 146 14.87 -1.08 -15.72
C ARG A 146 13.69 -0.38 -16.41
N LYS A 147 12.59 -0.20 -15.70
CA LYS A 147 11.34 0.37 -16.25
C LYS A 147 11.36 1.89 -16.31
N PHE A 148 11.77 2.54 -15.23
CA PHE A 148 11.65 3.99 -15.04
C PHE A 148 12.98 4.73 -15.03
N GLY A 149 14.09 4.00 -15.06
CA GLY A 149 15.45 4.52 -14.87
C GLY A 149 15.80 4.68 -13.37
N THR A 150 17.10 4.60 -13.06
CA THR A 150 17.63 4.62 -11.68
C THR A 150 17.16 5.84 -10.89
N VAL A 151 17.19 7.03 -11.47
CA VAL A 151 16.81 8.27 -10.77
C VAL A 151 15.36 8.24 -10.32
N ALA A 152 14.42 7.83 -11.18
CA ALA A 152 12.99 7.79 -10.84
C ALA A 152 12.68 6.65 -9.87
N ALA A 153 13.30 5.47 -10.04
CA ALA A 153 13.13 4.33 -9.13
C ALA A 153 13.63 4.65 -7.72
N HIS A 154 14.79 5.30 -7.60
CA HIS A 154 15.35 5.72 -6.31
C HIS A 154 14.50 6.83 -5.66
N ALA A 155 14.01 7.80 -6.43
CA ALA A 155 13.12 8.85 -5.92
C ALA A 155 11.83 8.26 -5.35
N ALA A 156 11.19 7.31 -6.07
CA ALA A 156 10.00 6.61 -5.60
C ALA A 156 10.28 5.79 -4.34
N SER A 157 11.37 5.05 -4.31
CA SER A 157 11.77 4.25 -3.16
C SER A 157 12.08 5.10 -1.92
N ALA A 158 12.76 6.23 -2.08
CA ALA A 158 13.03 7.19 -1.01
C ALA A 158 11.73 7.84 -0.47
N TYR A 159 10.78 8.15 -1.36
CA TYR A 159 9.45 8.63 -0.95
C TYR A 159 8.76 7.64 -0.01
N PHE A 160 8.86 6.35 -0.27
CA PHE A 160 8.25 5.30 0.55
C PHE A 160 8.91 5.07 1.91
N LEU A 161 10.08 5.61 2.18
CA LEU A 161 10.66 5.64 3.52
C LEU A 161 9.95 6.65 4.43
N SER A 162 9.44 7.73 3.85
CA SER A 162 8.76 8.76 4.61
C SER A 162 7.30 8.39 4.93
N LYS A 163 6.74 9.03 5.96
CA LYS A 163 5.30 8.97 6.22
C LYS A 163 4.58 9.70 5.10
N PRO A 164 3.67 9.06 4.36
CA PRO A 164 2.98 9.71 3.26
C PRO A 164 2.08 10.83 3.78
N PRO A 165 1.99 11.96 3.06
CA PRO A 165 1.10 13.04 3.43
C PRO A 165 -0.36 12.58 3.37
N VAL A 166 -1.18 13.14 4.26
CA VAL A 166 -2.63 12.92 4.25
C VAL A 166 -3.26 13.99 3.36
N HIS A 167 -3.81 13.58 2.23
CA HIS A 167 -4.59 14.44 1.36
C HIS A 167 -6.08 14.27 1.66
N GLN A 168 -6.83 15.35 1.49
CA GLN A 168 -8.28 15.36 1.70
C GLN A 168 -9.00 15.79 0.42
N ARG A 169 -10.22 15.27 0.25
CA ARG A 169 -11.22 15.75 -0.70
C ARG A 169 -12.54 15.90 0.06
N GLY A 170 -12.93 17.15 0.36
CA GLY A 170 -13.99 17.39 1.34
C GLY A 170 -13.64 16.75 2.70
N GLU A 171 -14.54 15.97 3.25
CA GLU A 171 -14.35 15.26 4.52
C GLU A 171 -13.62 13.92 4.39
N ARG A 172 -13.33 13.48 3.16
CA ARG A 172 -12.74 12.16 2.89
C ARG A 172 -11.23 12.25 2.73
N GLN A 173 -10.51 11.31 3.33
CA GLN A 173 -9.09 11.11 3.03
C GLN A 173 -8.97 10.39 1.68
N MET A 174 -8.29 11.02 0.73
CA MET A 174 -8.06 10.47 -0.60
C MET A 174 -6.72 10.96 -1.13
N ASP A 175 -5.85 10.05 -1.49
CA ASP A 175 -4.55 10.39 -2.06
C ASP A 175 -4.67 11.27 -3.30
N ILE A 176 -3.73 12.22 -3.47
CA ILE A 176 -3.79 13.20 -4.56
C ILE A 176 -3.69 12.51 -5.94
N GLY A 177 -2.92 11.40 -6.05
CA GLY A 177 -2.85 10.61 -7.27
C GLY A 177 -4.19 9.96 -7.60
N ALA A 178 -4.87 9.39 -6.59
CA ALA A 178 -6.21 8.82 -6.75
C ALA A 178 -7.24 9.86 -7.21
N GLN A 179 -7.14 11.11 -6.73
CA GLN A 179 -8.03 12.19 -7.12
C GLN A 179 -7.93 12.59 -8.60
N GLN A 180 -6.81 12.27 -9.26
CA GLN A 180 -6.59 12.60 -10.68
C GLN A 180 -7.22 11.58 -11.66
N ILE A 181 -7.73 10.46 -11.17
CA ILE A 181 -8.29 9.39 -12.02
C ILE A 181 -9.67 9.77 -12.55
N VAL A 182 -10.58 10.20 -11.68
CA VAL A 182 -11.96 10.54 -12.08
C VAL A 182 -12.05 11.67 -13.12
N PRO A 183 -11.23 12.73 -13.08
CA PRO A 183 -11.22 13.75 -14.12
C PRO A 183 -10.99 13.22 -15.54
N LEU A 184 -10.24 12.11 -15.70
CA LEU A 184 -9.97 11.48 -17.00
C LEU A 184 -11.23 10.93 -17.68
N LEU A 185 -12.31 10.71 -16.91
CA LEU A 185 -13.60 10.26 -17.42
C LEU A 185 -14.37 11.37 -18.17
N GLU A 186 -14.02 12.66 -17.96
CA GLU A 186 -14.75 13.80 -18.53
C GLU A 186 -16.27 13.67 -18.30
N LEU A 187 -16.64 13.50 -17.02
CA LEU A 187 -18.04 13.31 -16.63
C LEU A 187 -18.89 14.54 -16.87
N ALA A 188 -20.13 14.32 -17.33
CA ALA A 188 -21.19 15.31 -17.41
C ALA A 188 -22.47 14.74 -16.77
N PRO A 189 -23.38 15.59 -16.24
CA PRO A 189 -24.55 15.15 -15.47
C PRO A 189 -25.47 14.14 -16.16
N ASN A 190 -25.52 14.17 -17.51
CA ASN A 190 -26.35 13.26 -18.31
C ASN A 190 -25.69 11.91 -18.63
N HIS A 191 -24.43 11.71 -18.24
CA HIS A 191 -23.73 10.46 -18.51
C HIS A 191 -24.21 9.32 -17.59
N ARG A 192 -24.45 8.16 -18.18
CA ARG A 192 -24.63 6.90 -17.45
C ARG A 192 -23.25 6.39 -17.03
N PHE A 193 -22.97 6.42 -15.74
CA PHE A 193 -21.68 6.10 -15.18
C PHE A 193 -21.68 4.77 -14.41
N LEU A 194 -20.71 3.93 -14.70
CA LEU A 194 -20.46 2.66 -14.02
C LEU A 194 -19.08 2.67 -13.36
N ASP A 195 -19.03 2.32 -12.07
CA ASP A 195 -17.80 2.01 -11.33
C ASP A 195 -17.76 0.51 -11.05
N VAL A 196 -16.85 -0.20 -11.72
CA VAL A 196 -16.85 -1.68 -11.78
C VAL A 196 -16.21 -2.30 -10.53
N CYS A 197 -15.31 -1.57 -9.85
CA CYS A 197 -14.60 -2.00 -8.63
C CYS A 197 -14.67 -0.93 -7.55
N ALA A 198 -15.88 -0.53 -7.19
CA ALA A 198 -16.18 0.73 -6.51
C ALA A 198 -15.63 0.85 -5.08
N ALA A 199 -15.51 -0.24 -4.32
CA ALA A 199 -15.19 -0.16 -2.90
C ALA A 199 -13.71 0.21 -2.62
N PRO A 200 -13.46 1.17 -1.70
CA PRO A 200 -14.34 1.67 -0.64
C PRO A 200 -15.26 2.85 -1.02
N GLY A 201 -15.24 3.34 -2.26
CA GLY A 201 -16.20 4.33 -2.75
C GLY A 201 -15.64 5.73 -2.99
N ASN A 202 -14.38 5.99 -2.70
CA ASN A 202 -13.80 7.34 -2.82
C ASN A 202 -13.91 7.91 -4.25
N LYS A 203 -13.58 7.11 -5.27
CA LYS A 203 -13.68 7.50 -6.68
C LYS A 203 -15.14 7.57 -7.15
N THR A 204 -16.00 6.63 -6.72
CA THR A 204 -17.45 6.66 -6.97
C THR A 204 -18.08 7.97 -6.48
N LEU A 205 -17.75 8.37 -5.24
CA LEU A 205 -18.28 9.59 -4.63
C LEU A 205 -17.70 10.85 -5.30
N GLN A 206 -16.43 10.80 -5.72
CA GLN A 206 -15.85 11.87 -6.51
C GLN A 206 -16.57 12.04 -7.86
N ALA A 207 -16.93 10.93 -8.51
CA ALA A 207 -17.70 10.98 -9.75
C ALA A 207 -19.11 11.55 -9.52
N ALA A 208 -19.77 11.20 -8.41
CA ALA A 208 -21.08 11.76 -8.06
C ALA A 208 -21.06 13.28 -7.87
N GLU A 209 -19.93 13.87 -7.44
CA GLU A 209 -19.77 15.33 -7.35
C GLU A 209 -19.88 16.03 -8.73
N CYS A 210 -19.70 15.29 -9.83
CA CYS A 210 -19.90 15.79 -11.20
C CYS A 210 -21.36 15.75 -11.67
N GLY A 211 -22.32 15.41 -10.78
CA GLY A 211 -23.76 15.37 -11.07
C GLY A 211 -24.25 14.09 -11.74
N VAL A 212 -23.42 13.04 -11.83
CA VAL A 212 -23.85 11.72 -12.30
C VAL A 212 -24.44 10.88 -11.17
N GLU A 213 -25.36 9.96 -11.51
CA GLU A 213 -25.81 8.91 -10.59
C GLU A 213 -25.01 7.63 -10.82
N PRO A 214 -24.04 7.29 -9.94
CA PRO A 214 -23.19 6.12 -10.14
C PRO A 214 -23.95 4.80 -10.00
N VAL A 215 -23.66 3.84 -10.89
CA VAL A 215 -23.87 2.43 -10.62
C VAL A 215 -22.57 1.87 -10.05
N ALA A 216 -22.56 1.57 -8.77
CA ALA A 216 -21.39 1.07 -8.06
C ALA A 216 -21.41 -0.45 -7.96
N CYS A 217 -20.37 -1.11 -8.46
CA CYS A 217 -20.22 -2.56 -8.41
C CYS A 217 -19.00 -2.95 -7.55
N ASP A 218 -19.12 -4.01 -6.79
CA ASP A 218 -18.00 -4.63 -6.07
C ASP A 218 -18.34 -6.09 -5.72
N ARG A 219 -17.32 -6.92 -5.61
CA ARG A 219 -17.48 -8.33 -5.21
C ARG A 219 -17.87 -8.46 -3.74
N SER A 220 -17.44 -7.55 -2.89
CA SER A 220 -17.70 -7.56 -1.45
C SER A 220 -18.98 -6.80 -1.10
N ARG A 221 -20.06 -7.53 -0.79
CA ARG A 221 -21.32 -6.95 -0.31
C ARG A 221 -21.11 -6.02 0.89
N LYS A 222 -20.25 -6.43 1.84
CA LYS A 222 -19.96 -5.65 3.05
C LYS A 222 -19.34 -4.30 2.71
N ARG A 223 -18.33 -4.29 1.84
CA ARG A 223 -17.64 -3.06 1.41
C ARG A 223 -18.56 -2.17 0.55
N LEU A 224 -19.33 -2.79 -0.34
CA LEU A 224 -20.28 -2.09 -1.20
C LEU A 224 -21.39 -1.41 -0.39
N ALA A 225 -21.86 -2.05 0.68
CA ALA A 225 -22.91 -1.49 1.55
C ALA A 225 -22.53 -0.16 2.23
N SER A 226 -21.23 0.11 2.42
CA SER A 226 -20.73 1.35 3.01
C SER A 226 -20.68 2.53 2.04
N ILE A 227 -20.88 2.33 0.74
CA ILE A 227 -20.85 3.40 -0.27
C ILE A 227 -22.24 4.06 -0.30
N PRO A 228 -22.38 5.37 0.01
CA PRO A 228 -23.67 6.03 0.11
C PRO A 228 -24.21 6.47 -1.28
N VAL A 229 -24.42 5.49 -2.16
CA VAL A 229 -25.06 5.69 -3.49
C VAL A 229 -26.28 4.79 -3.63
N ALA A 230 -27.26 5.24 -4.44
CA ALA A 230 -28.53 4.55 -4.57
C ALA A 230 -28.41 3.19 -5.30
N ARG A 231 -27.59 3.14 -6.35
CA ARG A 231 -27.46 1.97 -7.23
C ARG A 231 -26.20 1.20 -6.92
N ARG A 232 -26.36 0.06 -6.25
CA ARG A 232 -25.26 -0.84 -5.84
C ARG A 232 -25.54 -2.25 -6.32
N VAL A 233 -24.59 -2.86 -7.04
CA VAL A 233 -24.72 -4.21 -7.59
C VAL A 233 -23.53 -5.06 -7.13
N GLN A 234 -23.83 -6.11 -6.35
CA GLN A 234 -22.79 -7.09 -5.99
C GLN A 234 -22.54 -8.00 -7.18
N LEU A 235 -21.31 -7.99 -7.70
CA LEU A 235 -20.91 -8.87 -8.79
C LEU A 235 -19.42 -9.15 -8.76
N ASP A 236 -18.98 -10.20 -9.44
CA ASP A 236 -17.57 -10.42 -9.77
C ASP A 236 -17.30 -9.84 -11.15
N ALA A 237 -16.52 -8.78 -11.20
CA ALA A 237 -16.23 -8.05 -12.42
C ALA A 237 -15.32 -8.82 -13.41
N SER A 238 -14.72 -9.94 -13.01
CA SER A 238 -13.98 -10.83 -13.91
C SER A 238 -14.88 -11.73 -14.76
N LEU A 239 -16.19 -11.71 -14.50
CA LEU A 239 -17.22 -12.41 -15.26
C LEU A 239 -17.98 -11.43 -16.16
N PRO A 240 -18.73 -11.93 -17.18
CA PRO A 240 -19.58 -11.07 -18.00
C PRO A 240 -20.54 -10.22 -17.13
N LEU A 241 -20.53 -8.91 -17.35
CA LEU A 241 -21.37 -8.00 -16.57
C LEU A 241 -22.84 -8.10 -17.00
N PRO A 242 -23.81 -8.07 -16.06
CA PRO A 242 -25.24 -8.24 -16.34
C PRO A 242 -25.89 -6.94 -16.88
N PHE A 243 -25.18 -6.24 -17.75
CA PHE A 243 -25.63 -4.97 -18.33
C PHE A 243 -25.57 -5.02 -19.86
N ARG A 244 -26.40 -4.21 -20.50
CA ARG A 244 -26.30 -3.91 -21.94
C ARG A 244 -25.17 -2.87 -22.17
N PRO A 245 -24.68 -2.69 -23.40
CA PRO A 245 -23.67 -1.68 -23.74
C PRO A 245 -24.29 -0.26 -23.76
N ILE A 246 -24.56 0.26 -22.58
CA ILE A 246 -25.29 1.52 -22.39
C ILE A 246 -24.50 2.59 -21.61
N PHE A 247 -23.39 2.24 -20.99
CA PHE A 247 -22.66 3.18 -20.14
C PHE A 247 -21.80 4.13 -20.97
N ASP A 248 -22.01 5.42 -20.80
CA ASP A 248 -21.26 6.45 -21.50
C ASP A 248 -19.87 6.63 -20.88
N ARG A 249 -19.73 6.34 -19.59
CA ARG A 249 -18.48 6.43 -18.81
C ARG A 249 -18.33 5.24 -17.89
N ILE A 250 -17.16 4.61 -17.92
CA ILE A 250 -16.84 3.48 -17.06
C ILE A 250 -15.52 3.72 -16.34
N LEU A 251 -15.51 3.47 -15.04
CA LEU A 251 -14.29 3.41 -14.24
C LEU A 251 -13.97 1.95 -13.91
N VAL A 252 -12.75 1.55 -14.19
CA VAL A 252 -12.15 0.28 -13.74
C VAL A 252 -10.95 0.63 -12.88
N ASP A 253 -11.18 0.93 -11.59
CA ASP A 253 -10.11 1.05 -10.60
C ASP A 253 -9.78 -0.35 -10.11
N ALA A 254 -8.93 -1.04 -10.86
CA ALA A 254 -8.78 -2.48 -10.77
C ALA A 254 -8.09 -2.94 -9.48
N PRO A 255 -8.51 -4.06 -8.88
CA PRO A 255 -7.76 -4.69 -7.82
C PRO A 255 -6.38 -5.08 -8.35
N CYS A 256 -5.32 -4.73 -7.63
CA CYS A 256 -3.93 -4.86 -8.06
C CYS A 256 -3.00 -5.18 -6.88
N SER A 257 -1.73 -5.42 -7.17
CA SER A 257 -0.68 -5.67 -6.17
C SER A 257 -0.45 -4.48 -5.23
N GLY A 258 -0.77 -3.26 -5.65
CA GLY A 258 -0.64 -2.05 -4.84
C GLY A 258 0.79 -1.55 -4.66
N THR A 259 1.73 -1.91 -5.54
CA THR A 259 3.15 -1.56 -5.40
C THR A 259 3.42 -0.06 -5.41
N GLY A 260 2.53 0.74 -5.98
CA GLY A 260 2.58 2.20 -5.93
C GLY A 260 2.20 2.81 -4.56
N THR A 261 1.77 2.01 -3.58
CA THR A 261 1.29 2.47 -2.27
C THR A 261 2.17 2.05 -1.09
N PHE A 262 3.40 1.65 -1.31
CA PHE A 262 4.32 1.15 -0.28
C PHE A 262 4.54 2.12 0.90
N GLY A 263 4.33 3.41 0.71
CA GLY A 263 4.37 4.39 1.81
C GLY A 263 3.23 4.22 2.81
N ARG A 264 2.02 3.93 2.30
CA ARG A 264 0.80 3.72 3.11
C ARG A 264 0.64 2.28 3.57
N ASN A 265 0.96 1.33 2.71
CA ASN A 265 0.83 -0.11 2.92
C ASN A 265 2.22 -0.79 2.83
N PRO A 266 3.17 -0.47 3.74
CA PRO A 266 4.56 -0.90 3.61
C PRO A 266 4.74 -2.41 3.75
N GLU A 267 3.77 -3.14 4.31
CA GLU A 267 3.77 -4.59 4.35
C GLU A 267 3.73 -5.23 2.96
N ILE A 268 3.14 -4.55 1.97
CA ILE A 268 3.06 -5.04 0.59
C ILE A 268 4.47 -5.27 0.03
N LYS A 269 5.43 -4.38 0.30
CA LYS A 269 6.83 -4.53 -0.15
C LYS A 269 7.41 -5.91 0.14
N TRP A 270 7.02 -6.48 1.28
CA TRP A 270 7.61 -7.69 1.84
C TRP A 270 6.83 -8.97 1.54
N ARG A 271 5.70 -8.82 0.83
CA ARG A 271 4.78 -9.91 0.49
C ARG A 271 4.57 -10.09 -0.99
N VAL A 272 4.62 -8.99 -1.74
CA VAL A 272 4.42 -9.05 -3.18
C VAL A 272 5.42 -10.00 -3.83
N THR A 273 4.94 -10.81 -4.74
CA THR A 273 5.75 -11.73 -5.53
C THR A 273 5.40 -11.60 -7.01
N PRO A 274 6.29 -11.99 -7.93
CA PRO A 274 5.99 -12.00 -9.37
C PRO A 274 4.74 -12.82 -9.72
N GLU A 275 4.51 -13.94 -9.02
CA GLU A 275 3.35 -14.81 -9.25
C GLU A 275 2.03 -14.14 -8.83
N GLU A 276 2.06 -13.33 -7.74
CA GLU A 276 0.90 -12.55 -7.34
C GLU A 276 0.59 -11.46 -8.36
N ILE A 277 1.59 -10.76 -8.85
CA ILE A 277 1.45 -9.74 -9.90
C ILE A 277 0.82 -10.37 -11.16
N ALA A 278 1.33 -11.51 -11.61
CA ALA A 278 0.81 -12.21 -12.79
C ALA A 278 -0.68 -12.62 -12.61
N ARG A 279 -1.04 -13.16 -11.45
CA ARG A 279 -2.44 -13.50 -11.15
C ARG A 279 -3.37 -12.29 -11.15
N GLN A 280 -2.91 -11.15 -10.63
CA GLN A 280 -3.69 -9.92 -10.66
C GLN A 280 -3.85 -9.42 -12.11
N ALA A 281 -2.79 -9.48 -12.90
CA ALA A 281 -2.82 -9.10 -14.32
C ALA A 281 -3.84 -9.92 -15.12
N GLU A 282 -3.83 -11.25 -14.99
CA GLU A 282 -4.82 -12.13 -15.63
C GLU A 282 -6.27 -11.74 -15.27
N ARG A 283 -6.50 -11.47 -14.00
CA ARG A 283 -7.80 -11.03 -13.53
C ARG A 283 -8.20 -9.65 -14.07
N GLN A 284 -7.26 -8.74 -14.15
CA GLN A 284 -7.47 -7.38 -14.65
C GLN A 284 -7.83 -7.38 -16.14
N VAL A 285 -7.21 -8.25 -16.95
CA VAL A 285 -7.60 -8.44 -18.37
C VAL A 285 -9.08 -8.85 -18.46
N GLN A 286 -9.52 -9.80 -17.63
CA GLN A 286 -10.92 -10.24 -17.61
C GLN A 286 -11.87 -9.11 -17.20
N ILE A 287 -11.51 -8.34 -16.15
CA ILE A 287 -12.30 -7.20 -15.68
C ILE A 287 -12.42 -6.13 -16.78
N LEU A 288 -11.30 -5.79 -17.41
CA LEU A 288 -11.28 -4.77 -18.46
C LEU A 288 -12.09 -5.22 -19.68
N ALA A 289 -11.99 -6.49 -20.09
CA ALA A 289 -12.78 -7.05 -21.18
C ALA A 289 -14.29 -7.00 -20.88
N ALA A 290 -14.70 -7.40 -19.66
CA ALA A 290 -16.09 -7.35 -19.24
C ALA A 290 -16.63 -5.91 -19.18
N ALA A 291 -15.81 -4.94 -18.74
CA ALA A 291 -16.18 -3.52 -18.73
C ALA A 291 -16.31 -2.94 -20.14
N MET A 292 -15.39 -3.28 -21.06
CA MET A 292 -15.45 -2.84 -22.45
C MET A 292 -16.71 -3.36 -23.17
N ALA A 293 -17.18 -4.55 -22.85
CA ALA A 293 -18.38 -5.13 -23.45
C ALA A 293 -19.69 -4.38 -23.12
N VAL A 294 -19.71 -3.57 -22.05
CA VAL A 294 -20.88 -2.78 -21.62
C VAL A 294 -20.72 -1.28 -21.88
N LEU A 295 -19.61 -0.87 -22.48
CA LEU A 295 -19.36 0.50 -22.91
C LEU A 295 -20.24 0.83 -24.11
N ALA A 296 -20.93 1.98 -24.06
CA ALA A 296 -21.73 2.46 -25.16
C ALA A 296 -20.84 2.89 -26.35
N PRO A 297 -21.33 2.83 -27.59
CA PRO A 297 -20.63 3.41 -28.73
C PRO A 297 -20.27 4.88 -28.48
N GLY A 298 -19.00 5.25 -28.68
CA GLY A 298 -18.48 6.57 -28.38
C GLY A 298 -18.32 6.87 -26.88
N GLY A 299 -18.45 5.85 -26.04
CA GLY A 299 -18.22 5.95 -24.60
C GLY A 299 -16.72 6.07 -24.28
N ARG A 300 -16.42 6.35 -23.00
CA ARG A 300 -15.05 6.46 -22.48
C ARG A 300 -14.89 5.59 -21.25
N LEU A 301 -13.87 4.76 -21.24
CA LEU A 301 -13.48 3.96 -20.09
C LEU A 301 -12.13 4.45 -19.55
N VAL A 302 -12.02 4.57 -18.24
CA VAL A 302 -10.75 4.79 -17.56
C VAL A 302 -10.40 3.54 -16.78
N TYR A 303 -9.28 2.92 -17.15
CA TYR A 303 -8.62 1.87 -16.39
C TYR A 303 -7.59 2.50 -15.47
N SER A 304 -7.53 2.10 -14.21
CA SER A 304 -6.50 2.55 -13.28
C SER A 304 -6.08 1.46 -12.30
N THR A 305 -4.82 1.53 -11.87
CA THR A 305 -4.26 0.71 -10.78
C THR A 305 -3.41 1.59 -9.87
N CYS A 306 -3.25 1.17 -8.63
CA CYS A 306 -2.22 1.70 -7.75
C CYS A 306 -0.95 0.80 -7.79
N SER A 307 -0.68 0.17 -8.91
CA SER A 307 0.51 -0.63 -9.18
C SER A 307 1.50 0.11 -10.08
N LEU A 308 2.78 -0.16 -9.91
CA LEU A 308 3.86 0.30 -10.79
C LEU A 308 4.39 -0.84 -11.69
N GLU A 309 3.75 -2.00 -11.67
CA GLU A 309 4.18 -3.18 -12.41
C GLU A 309 3.60 -3.20 -13.83
N PRO A 310 4.44 -3.37 -14.87
CA PRO A 310 4.00 -3.38 -16.27
C PRO A 310 2.93 -4.42 -16.56
N GLU A 311 3.03 -5.60 -15.93
CA GLU A 311 2.09 -6.71 -16.11
C GLU A 311 0.65 -6.33 -15.75
N GLU A 312 0.48 -5.48 -14.73
CA GLU A 312 -0.83 -5.00 -14.26
C GLU A 312 -1.30 -3.74 -15.01
N ASN A 313 -0.46 -3.16 -15.83
CA ASN A 313 -0.63 -1.85 -16.45
C ASN A 313 -0.64 -1.96 -17.98
N GLU A 314 0.50 -1.71 -18.66
CA GLU A 314 0.56 -1.68 -20.12
C GLU A 314 0.30 -3.05 -20.74
N GLU A 315 0.67 -4.15 -20.08
CA GLU A 315 0.40 -5.48 -20.61
C GLU A 315 -1.11 -5.79 -20.58
N VAL A 316 -1.83 -5.36 -19.51
CA VAL A 316 -3.30 -5.48 -19.46
C VAL A 316 -3.95 -4.63 -20.55
N THR A 317 -3.59 -3.34 -20.63
CA THR A 317 -4.20 -2.44 -21.61
C THR A 317 -3.79 -2.74 -23.04
N GLY A 318 -2.63 -3.35 -23.25
CA GLY A 318 -2.12 -3.78 -24.55
C GLY A 318 -3.03 -4.77 -25.29
N HIS A 319 -3.87 -5.54 -24.57
CA HIS A 319 -4.91 -6.38 -25.16
C HIS A 319 -5.99 -5.57 -25.92
N PHE A 320 -6.04 -4.25 -25.70
CA PHE A 320 -7.00 -3.32 -26.29
C PHE A 320 -6.30 -2.16 -27.01
N GLY A 321 -5.14 -2.42 -27.59
CA GLY A 321 -4.22 -1.40 -28.09
C GLY A 321 -4.82 -0.37 -29.04
N ASP A 322 -5.70 -0.78 -29.96
CA ASP A 322 -6.44 0.07 -30.90
C ASP A 322 -7.51 0.97 -30.25
N ARG A 323 -7.87 0.67 -28.99
CA ARG A 323 -8.87 1.42 -28.22
C ARG A 323 -8.25 2.42 -27.24
N ILE A 324 -6.93 2.43 -27.05
CA ILE A 324 -6.22 3.30 -26.13
C ILE A 324 -6.10 4.70 -26.70
N LEU A 325 -6.68 5.68 -26.00
CA LEU A 325 -6.56 7.11 -26.34
C LEU A 325 -5.34 7.73 -25.67
N SER A 326 -5.06 7.37 -24.44
CA SER A 326 -3.89 7.80 -23.67
C SER A 326 -3.61 6.89 -22.51
N GLN A 327 -2.37 6.82 -22.05
CA GLN A 327 -1.99 6.12 -20.83
C GLN A 327 -0.73 6.74 -20.22
N GLY A 328 -0.53 6.53 -18.92
CA GLY A 328 0.64 7.04 -18.24
C GLY A 328 0.73 6.69 -16.77
N TYR A 329 1.90 7.02 -16.20
CA TYR A 329 2.22 6.80 -14.80
C TYR A 329 2.30 8.12 -14.01
N ARG A 330 1.86 8.05 -12.77
CA ARG A 330 2.27 8.96 -11.71
C ARG A 330 3.26 8.22 -10.83
N LEU A 331 4.45 8.78 -10.67
CA LEU A 331 5.52 8.14 -9.90
C LEU A 331 5.75 8.89 -8.59
N PRO A 332 5.73 8.20 -7.44
CA PRO A 332 6.07 8.82 -6.15
C PRO A 332 7.46 9.46 -6.20
N GLY A 333 7.63 10.57 -5.47
CA GLY A 333 8.89 11.32 -5.49
C GLY A 333 9.11 12.22 -6.71
N ARG A 334 8.47 11.92 -7.86
CA ARG A 334 8.39 12.81 -9.02
C ARG A 334 7.06 13.57 -9.02
N ASP A 335 5.98 12.82 -8.88
CA ASP A 335 4.62 13.36 -8.81
C ASP A 335 4.15 13.38 -7.34
N ALA A 336 3.23 14.26 -6.99
CA ALA A 336 2.67 14.28 -5.64
C ALA A 336 1.79 13.05 -5.37
N GLY A 337 1.92 12.47 -4.18
CA GLY A 337 1.12 11.33 -3.72
C GLY A 337 1.70 9.96 -4.08
N ASP A 338 0.83 8.96 -4.00
CA ASP A 338 1.16 7.57 -4.28
C ASP A 338 1.31 7.30 -5.78
N GLY A 339 1.85 6.13 -6.13
CA GLY A 339 2.00 5.68 -7.51
C GLY A 339 0.68 5.19 -8.10
N TYR A 340 0.42 5.60 -9.35
CA TYR A 340 -0.74 5.17 -10.12
C TYR A 340 -0.39 5.00 -11.59
N PHE A 341 -1.04 4.03 -12.21
CA PHE A 341 -1.17 3.96 -13.66
C PHE A 341 -2.61 4.29 -14.06
N HIS A 342 -2.76 4.87 -15.24
CA HIS A 342 -4.06 5.07 -15.87
C HIS A 342 -3.97 4.85 -17.37
N ALA A 343 -5.07 4.37 -17.94
CA ALA A 343 -5.30 4.35 -19.39
C ALA A 343 -6.74 4.80 -19.66
N VAL A 344 -6.89 5.60 -20.71
CA VAL A 344 -8.18 6.04 -21.25
C VAL A 344 -8.44 5.27 -22.53
N LEU A 345 -9.59 4.60 -22.59
CA LEU A 345 -10.01 3.78 -23.74
C LEU A 345 -11.37 4.29 -24.27
N ALA A 346 -11.63 4.02 -25.57
CA ALA A 346 -12.89 4.37 -26.24
C ALA A 346 -13.47 3.22 -27.08
#